data_35834d52f1815aec77f88a9e1912b15e
#
_entry.id   35834d52f1815aec77f88a9e1912b15e
#
_cell.length_a   1.000
_cell.length_b   1.000
_cell.length_c   1.000
_cell.angle_alpha   90.00
_cell.angle_beta   90.00
_cell.angle_gamma   90.00
#
_symmetry.space_group_name_H-M   'P 1'
#
loop_
_entity.id
_entity.type
_entity.pdbx_description
1 polymer ?
#
loop_
_entity_poly.entity_id
_entity_poly.type
_entity_poly.pdbx_seq_one_letter_code
_entity_poly.pdbx_strand_id
1 'polypeptide(L)'
;GSIIKPLTVAAGLDADAITPQSTYYDAGSIELDTFTIHNFDRRGRGTVSMQEVLNQSLNTGVAHIVDQMGKGTFRQYFLDLKLGSEAGIDLPNEVHGLIGNLDSPRDVEYATASFGQGIALTPIGAVRALATLGNGGHLITPHLVRAIQHEDGSTQPVLYPDGNQVFTAETSEAISRMLVNTVDDALRQGEVALPNYTVAAKTGTAQIADEVQGGYYEDRFLHSFCGYFPVYDAQFLIFLYTVEPQGARYASETLTDPFMELLTFLINYYDLPPDR
;
A
#
# COMPACT_ATOMS: atom_id res chain seq x y z
N GLY A 1 -0.07 8.17 -1.92
CA GLY A 1 1.38 8.08 -1.79
C GLY A 1 1.91 6.65 -1.89
N SER A 2 3.19 6.47 -1.60
CA SER A 2 3.96 5.24 -1.89
C SER A 2 3.48 3.96 -1.16
N ILE A 3 2.51 4.03 -0.25
CA ILE A 3 1.84 2.84 0.29
C ILE A 3 1.04 2.07 -0.77
N ILE A 4 0.76 2.70 -1.93
CA ILE A 4 0.06 2.06 -3.06
C ILE A 4 1.01 1.18 -3.89
N LYS A 5 2.31 1.47 -3.88
CA LYS A 5 3.29 0.72 -4.68
C LYS A 5 3.26 -0.79 -4.49
N PRO A 6 3.11 -1.33 -3.27
CA PRO A 6 2.93 -2.78 -3.09
C PRO A 6 1.74 -3.36 -3.86
N LEU A 7 0.61 -2.64 -3.96
CA LEU A 7 -0.54 -3.08 -4.76
C LEU A 7 -0.22 -3.09 -6.26
N THR A 8 0.51 -2.09 -6.74
CA THR A 8 0.97 -2.03 -8.13
C THR A 8 1.95 -3.15 -8.46
N VAL A 9 2.90 -3.42 -7.56
CA VAL A 9 3.87 -4.53 -7.73
C VAL A 9 3.14 -5.87 -7.69
N ALA A 10 2.20 -6.06 -6.74
CA ALA A 10 1.39 -7.27 -6.66
C ALA A 10 0.57 -7.49 -7.96
N ALA A 11 -0.05 -6.43 -8.49
CA ALA A 11 -0.76 -6.50 -9.77
C ALA A 11 0.17 -6.91 -10.93
N GLY A 12 1.39 -6.37 -10.96
CA GLY A 12 2.38 -6.74 -11.97
C GLY A 12 2.88 -8.18 -11.86
N LEU A 13 3.02 -8.70 -10.63
CA LEU A 13 3.35 -10.11 -10.36
C LEU A 13 2.20 -11.03 -10.77
N ASP A 14 0.98 -10.71 -10.35
CA ASP A 14 -0.21 -11.52 -10.59
C ASP A 14 -0.61 -11.59 -12.08
N ALA A 15 -0.30 -10.52 -12.83
CA ALA A 15 -0.49 -10.46 -14.28
C ALA A 15 0.67 -11.09 -15.08
N ASP A 16 1.65 -11.74 -14.44
CA ASP A 16 2.87 -12.27 -15.06
C ASP A 16 3.67 -11.23 -15.88
N ALA A 17 3.45 -9.93 -15.61
CA ALA A 17 4.15 -8.85 -16.31
C ALA A 17 5.58 -8.64 -15.79
N ILE A 18 5.82 -8.99 -14.52
CA ILE A 18 7.12 -8.91 -13.85
C ILE A 18 7.33 -10.10 -12.91
N THR A 19 8.58 -10.28 -12.51
CA THR A 19 9.00 -11.12 -11.37
C THR A 19 9.79 -10.26 -10.39
N PRO A 20 10.01 -10.69 -9.14
CA PRO A 20 10.86 -9.95 -8.20
C PRO A 20 12.28 -9.66 -8.75
N GLN A 21 12.79 -10.52 -9.63
CA GLN A 21 14.09 -10.42 -10.26
C GLN A 21 14.09 -9.67 -11.59
N SER A 22 12.91 -9.39 -12.19
CA SER A 22 12.82 -8.56 -13.38
C SER A 22 13.51 -7.23 -13.14
N THR A 23 14.22 -6.72 -14.14
CA THR A 23 14.99 -5.48 -14.03
C THR A 23 14.50 -4.43 -15.03
N TYR A 24 14.68 -3.17 -14.69
CA TYR A 24 14.51 -2.06 -15.62
C TYR A 24 15.67 -1.06 -15.44
N TYR A 25 15.83 -0.16 -16.40
CA TYR A 25 16.81 0.92 -16.28
C TYR A 25 16.14 2.17 -15.69
N ASP A 26 16.53 2.54 -14.49
CA ASP A 26 16.08 3.75 -13.80
C ASP A 26 16.96 4.95 -14.15
N ALA A 27 16.46 5.83 -14.99
CA ALA A 27 17.09 7.11 -15.34
C ALA A 27 16.83 8.22 -14.29
N GLY A 28 16.00 7.96 -13.27
CA GLY A 28 15.59 8.96 -12.28
C GLY A 28 14.35 9.76 -12.67
N SER A 29 13.97 9.70 -13.95
CA SER A 29 12.76 10.31 -14.48
C SER A 29 12.25 9.57 -15.71
N ILE A 30 10.96 9.76 -16.01
CA ILE A 30 10.29 9.28 -17.22
C ILE A 30 9.37 10.37 -17.75
N GLU A 31 9.37 10.57 -19.07
CA GLU A 31 8.45 11.48 -19.74
C GLU A 31 7.25 10.72 -20.27
N LEU A 32 6.05 11.16 -19.89
CA LEU A 32 4.77 10.60 -20.33
C LEU A 32 3.82 11.72 -20.70
N ASP A 33 3.22 11.63 -21.87
CA ASP A 33 2.46 12.72 -22.48
C ASP A 33 3.32 14.00 -22.55
N THR A 34 3.01 15.02 -21.77
CA THR A 34 3.78 16.27 -21.66
C THR A 34 4.34 16.49 -20.26
N PHE A 35 4.38 15.44 -19.44
CA PHE A 35 4.77 15.51 -18.03
C PHE A 35 6.00 14.66 -17.77
N THR A 36 6.84 15.13 -16.86
CA THR A 36 8.00 14.39 -16.37
C THR A 36 7.72 13.88 -14.95
N ILE A 37 7.70 12.58 -14.78
CA ILE A 37 7.63 11.93 -13.46
C ILE A 37 9.06 11.70 -12.97
N HIS A 38 9.33 12.06 -11.74
CA HIS A 38 10.63 11.88 -11.09
C HIS A 38 10.56 10.91 -9.92
N ASN A 39 11.68 10.25 -9.63
CA ASN A 39 11.90 9.69 -8.30
C ASN A 39 11.96 10.82 -7.26
N PHE A 40 11.69 10.51 -5.98
CA PHE A 40 11.56 11.50 -4.91
C PHE A 40 12.80 12.40 -4.75
N ASP A 41 13.99 11.88 -5.06
CA ASP A 41 15.29 12.56 -4.98
C ASP A 41 15.85 12.98 -6.37
N ARG A 42 15.09 12.72 -7.44
CA ARG A 42 15.45 13.02 -8.84
C ARG A 42 16.73 12.30 -9.32
N ARG A 43 17.09 11.18 -8.70
CA ARG A 43 18.29 10.41 -9.05
C ARG A 43 17.92 9.10 -9.74
N GLY A 44 18.68 8.75 -10.78
CA GLY A 44 18.64 7.44 -11.40
C GLY A 44 19.50 6.43 -10.62
N ARG A 45 19.12 5.17 -10.73
CA ARG A 45 19.81 4.03 -10.09
C ARG A 45 20.48 3.10 -11.11
N GLY A 46 20.33 3.38 -12.43
CA GLY A 46 20.76 2.44 -13.45
C GLY A 46 19.86 1.20 -13.48
N THR A 47 20.43 0.05 -13.82
CA THR A 47 19.67 -1.20 -13.88
C THR A 47 19.42 -1.75 -12.47
N VAL A 48 18.16 -1.84 -12.08
CA VAL A 48 17.69 -2.31 -10.77
C VAL A 48 16.55 -3.31 -10.89
N SER A 49 16.42 -4.17 -9.86
CA SER A 49 15.34 -5.18 -9.79
C SER A 49 14.02 -4.58 -9.30
N MET A 50 12.93 -5.35 -9.44
CA MET A 50 11.62 -4.99 -8.88
C MET A 50 11.64 -4.98 -7.34
N GLN A 51 12.52 -5.78 -6.71
CA GLN A 51 12.77 -5.66 -5.26
C GLN A 51 13.27 -4.26 -4.90
N GLU A 52 14.24 -3.73 -5.67
CA GLU A 52 14.79 -2.39 -5.43
C GLU A 52 13.76 -1.26 -5.69
N VAL A 53 12.76 -1.49 -6.56
CA VAL A 53 11.65 -0.56 -6.72
C VAL A 53 10.91 -0.34 -5.40
N LEU A 54 10.68 -1.40 -4.62
CA LEU A 54 10.05 -1.30 -3.29
C LEU A 54 11.02 -0.74 -2.24
N ASN A 55 12.26 -1.24 -2.20
CA ASN A 55 13.28 -0.86 -1.22
C ASN A 55 13.56 0.65 -1.27
N GLN A 56 13.77 1.18 -2.47
CA GLN A 56 14.08 2.58 -2.70
C GLN A 56 12.86 3.43 -3.07
N SER A 57 11.67 2.82 -3.08
CA SER A 57 10.41 3.49 -3.36
C SER A 57 10.42 4.28 -4.69
N LEU A 58 10.87 3.65 -5.78
CA LEU A 58 11.06 4.30 -7.07
C LEU A 58 9.72 4.53 -7.79
N ASN A 59 9.42 5.79 -8.14
CA ASN A 59 8.22 6.15 -8.89
C ASN A 59 8.31 5.66 -10.34
N THR A 60 9.48 5.82 -10.96
CA THR A 60 9.75 5.36 -12.31
C THR A 60 9.59 3.85 -12.46
N GLY A 61 9.93 3.09 -11.40
CA GLY A 61 9.82 1.64 -11.40
C GLY A 61 8.37 1.16 -11.42
N VAL A 62 7.49 1.73 -10.61
CA VAL A 62 6.06 1.35 -10.65
C VAL A 62 5.37 1.87 -11.91
N ALA A 63 5.78 3.01 -12.46
CA ALA A 63 5.33 3.47 -13.77
C ALA A 63 5.74 2.49 -14.88
N HIS A 64 6.97 1.96 -14.84
CA HIS A 64 7.43 0.90 -15.73
C HIS A 64 6.59 -0.39 -15.59
N ILE A 65 6.23 -0.79 -14.36
CA ILE A 65 5.35 -1.95 -14.14
C ILE A 65 3.99 -1.76 -14.83
N VAL A 66 3.39 -0.57 -14.72
CA VAL A 66 2.13 -0.24 -15.43
C VAL A 66 2.29 -0.34 -16.95
N ASP A 67 3.41 0.14 -17.49
CA ASP A 67 3.71 0.03 -18.91
C ASP A 67 3.79 -1.44 -19.37
N GLN A 68 4.46 -2.30 -18.59
CA GLN A 68 4.60 -3.73 -18.88
C GLN A 68 3.26 -4.50 -18.82
N MET A 69 2.43 -4.26 -17.81
CA MET A 69 1.13 -4.95 -17.70
C MET A 69 0.02 -4.32 -18.55
N GLY A 70 0.23 -3.08 -19.00
CA GLY A 70 -0.76 -2.29 -19.70
C GLY A 70 -1.79 -1.63 -18.79
N LYS A 71 -2.16 -0.40 -19.13
CA LYS A 71 -3.06 0.44 -18.33
C LYS A 71 -4.45 -0.16 -18.10
N GLY A 72 -4.98 -0.93 -19.04
CA GLY A 72 -6.26 -1.62 -18.90
C GLY A 72 -6.23 -2.67 -17.78
N THR A 73 -5.18 -3.49 -17.74
CA THR A 73 -4.96 -4.49 -16.69
C THR A 73 -4.73 -3.82 -15.33
N PHE A 74 -3.89 -2.79 -15.28
CA PHE A 74 -3.67 -2.01 -14.05
C PHE A 74 -4.98 -1.44 -13.49
N ARG A 75 -5.78 -0.79 -14.36
CA ARG A 75 -7.10 -0.26 -13.97
C ARG A 75 -8.01 -1.34 -13.41
N GLN A 76 -8.03 -2.53 -14.03
CA GLN A 76 -8.89 -3.62 -13.59
C GLN A 76 -8.54 -4.05 -12.15
N TYR A 77 -7.26 -4.22 -11.81
CA TYR A 77 -6.84 -4.51 -10.43
C TYR A 77 -7.31 -3.44 -9.44
N PHE A 78 -7.21 -2.16 -9.79
CA PHE A 78 -7.66 -1.07 -8.91
C PHE A 78 -9.18 -1.06 -8.73
N LEU A 79 -9.94 -1.47 -9.75
CA LEU A 79 -11.39 -1.68 -9.65
C LEU A 79 -11.73 -2.92 -8.80
N ASP A 80 -11.01 -4.02 -8.97
CA ASP A 80 -11.21 -5.26 -8.21
C ASP A 80 -10.84 -5.08 -6.73
N LEU A 81 -9.84 -4.27 -6.43
CA LEU A 81 -9.50 -3.79 -5.08
C LEU A 81 -10.53 -2.79 -4.52
N LYS A 82 -11.51 -2.38 -5.34
CA LYS A 82 -12.59 -1.44 -5.00
C LYS A 82 -12.07 -0.13 -4.37
N LEU A 83 -10.97 0.42 -4.88
CA LEU A 83 -10.35 1.63 -4.33
C LEU A 83 -11.23 2.87 -4.45
N GLY A 84 -12.13 2.92 -5.45
CA GLY A 84 -13.12 4.00 -5.64
C GLY A 84 -14.48 3.73 -5.02
N SER A 85 -14.63 2.69 -4.19
CA SER A 85 -15.91 2.30 -3.59
C SER A 85 -15.84 2.36 -2.07
N GLU A 86 -16.99 2.47 -1.43
CA GLU A 86 -17.15 2.28 0.01
C GLU A 86 -16.60 0.90 0.43
N ALA A 87 -15.99 0.82 1.60
CA ALA A 87 -15.45 -0.43 2.13
C ALA A 87 -16.54 -1.38 2.62
N GLY A 88 -17.70 -0.84 2.94
CA GLY A 88 -18.83 -1.58 3.48
C GLY A 88 -18.68 -1.89 4.97
N ILE A 89 -17.92 -1.05 5.69
CA ILE A 89 -17.84 -1.15 7.14
C ILE A 89 -19.20 -0.85 7.78
N ASP A 90 -19.52 -1.52 8.86
CA ASP A 90 -20.76 -1.37 9.62
C ASP A 90 -20.82 -0.07 10.46
N LEU A 91 -20.38 1.04 9.85
CA LEU A 91 -20.46 2.39 10.38
C LEU A 91 -21.28 3.29 9.44
N PRO A 92 -22.03 4.26 9.98
CA PRO A 92 -22.81 5.20 9.16
C PRO A 92 -21.90 6.23 8.46
N ASN A 93 -22.40 6.76 7.32
CA ASN A 93 -21.79 7.86 6.58
C ASN A 93 -20.38 7.55 6.03
N GLU A 94 -20.15 6.34 5.58
CA GLU A 94 -18.93 6.00 4.85
C GLU A 94 -18.86 6.84 3.56
N VAL A 95 -17.64 7.23 3.17
CA VAL A 95 -17.35 7.87 1.90
C VAL A 95 -16.43 6.97 1.07
N HIS A 96 -16.48 7.13 -0.24
CA HIS A 96 -15.66 6.35 -1.16
C HIS A 96 -14.38 7.08 -1.58
N GLY A 97 -13.41 6.35 -2.12
CA GLY A 97 -12.20 6.91 -2.74
C GLY A 97 -12.49 7.58 -4.09
N LEU A 98 -11.50 8.29 -4.62
CA LEU A 98 -11.55 8.94 -5.93
C LEU A 98 -10.47 8.32 -6.83
N ILE A 99 -10.88 7.62 -7.89
CA ILE A 99 -10.02 6.98 -8.87
C ILE A 99 -10.40 7.34 -10.31
N GLY A 100 -11.18 8.41 -10.52
CA GLY A 100 -11.67 8.84 -11.83
C GLY A 100 -10.55 9.14 -12.84
N ASN A 101 -9.33 9.42 -12.41
CA ASN A 101 -8.18 9.57 -13.28
C ASN A 101 -7.88 8.30 -14.10
N LEU A 102 -8.28 7.12 -13.62
CA LEU A 102 -8.13 5.86 -14.35
C LEU A 102 -9.14 5.67 -15.49
N ASP A 103 -10.05 6.63 -15.72
CA ASP A 103 -10.91 6.69 -16.90
C ASP A 103 -10.30 7.55 -18.03
N SER A 104 -9.19 8.22 -17.75
CA SER A 104 -8.47 9.05 -18.71
C SER A 104 -7.77 8.20 -19.78
N PRO A 105 -7.66 8.68 -21.03
CA PRO A 105 -6.82 8.03 -22.04
C PRO A 105 -5.32 8.27 -21.83
N ARG A 106 -4.91 9.20 -20.96
CA ARG A 106 -3.54 9.67 -20.76
C ARG A 106 -2.72 8.69 -19.95
N ASP A 107 -1.50 8.40 -20.38
CA ASP A 107 -0.62 7.44 -19.70
C ASP A 107 -0.08 7.97 -18.37
N VAL A 108 0.12 9.29 -18.26
CA VAL A 108 0.58 9.94 -17.03
C VAL A 108 -0.37 9.70 -15.84
N GLU A 109 -1.68 9.60 -16.07
CA GLU A 109 -2.66 9.39 -15.00
C GLU A 109 -2.49 7.99 -14.36
N TYR A 110 -2.23 6.97 -15.17
CA TYR A 110 -1.97 5.62 -14.69
C TYR A 110 -0.61 5.51 -14.00
N ALA A 111 0.40 6.14 -14.57
CA ALA A 111 1.71 6.18 -13.96
C ALA A 111 1.69 6.87 -12.59
N THR A 112 0.99 8.01 -12.44
CA THR A 112 0.86 8.69 -11.14
C THR A 112 0.02 7.89 -10.14
N ALA A 113 -1.07 7.27 -10.57
CA ALA A 113 -1.89 6.41 -9.73
C ALA A 113 -1.10 5.22 -9.17
N SER A 114 -0.12 4.69 -9.91
CA SER A 114 0.71 3.54 -9.51
C SER A 114 1.54 3.78 -8.24
N PHE A 115 1.81 5.06 -7.91
CA PHE A 115 2.46 5.45 -6.66
C PHE A 115 1.56 6.33 -5.76
N GLY A 116 0.23 6.33 -6.02
CA GLY A 116 -0.77 6.94 -5.16
C GLY A 116 -0.87 8.46 -5.27
N GLN A 117 -0.61 9.03 -6.45
CA GLN A 117 -0.94 10.41 -6.81
C GLN A 117 -2.04 10.41 -7.89
N GLY A 118 -2.82 11.50 -7.96
CA GLY A 118 -3.99 11.57 -8.83
C GLY A 118 -5.19 10.72 -8.40
N ILE A 119 -5.09 10.03 -7.27
CA ILE A 119 -6.15 9.27 -6.61
C ILE A 119 -6.26 9.66 -5.14
N ALA A 120 -7.45 9.49 -4.55
CA ALA A 120 -7.66 9.68 -3.12
C ALA A 120 -8.36 8.45 -2.54
N LEU A 121 -7.93 8.02 -1.35
CA LEU A 121 -8.45 6.85 -0.66
C LEU A 121 -8.90 7.23 0.74
N THR A 122 -9.98 6.59 1.20
CA THR A 122 -10.31 6.63 2.63
C THR A 122 -9.34 5.73 3.41
N PRO A 123 -9.06 6.02 4.69
CA PRO A 123 -8.20 5.16 5.49
C PRO A 123 -8.67 3.70 5.52
N ILE A 124 -9.98 3.48 5.70
CA ILE A 124 -10.51 2.10 5.75
C ILE A 124 -10.48 1.42 4.37
N GLY A 125 -10.70 2.16 3.27
CA GLY A 125 -10.54 1.65 1.91
C GLY A 125 -9.10 1.25 1.61
N ALA A 126 -8.11 2.04 2.08
CA ALA A 126 -6.70 1.72 1.97
C ALA A 126 -6.34 0.47 2.79
N VAL A 127 -6.81 0.36 4.04
CA VAL A 127 -6.63 -0.83 4.90
C VAL A 127 -7.19 -2.07 4.23
N ARG A 128 -8.44 -2.01 3.71
CA ARG A 128 -9.07 -3.12 3.01
C ARG A 128 -8.25 -3.61 1.82
N ALA A 129 -7.78 -2.69 0.98
CA ALA A 129 -6.97 -3.04 -0.18
C ALA A 129 -5.60 -3.61 0.20
N LEU A 130 -4.90 -2.98 1.15
CA LEU A 130 -3.58 -3.41 1.60
C LEU A 130 -3.61 -4.75 2.35
N ALA A 131 -4.74 -5.11 2.99
CA ALA A 131 -4.92 -6.39 3.63
C ALA A 131 -4.83 -7.58 2.64
N THR A 132 -5.17 -7.36 1.36
CA THR A 132 -5.04 -8.41 0.32
C THR A 132 -3.60 -8.90 0.14
N LEU A 133 -2.61 -8.09 0.49
CA LEU A 133 -1.21 -8.44 0.34
C LEU A 133 -0.76 -9.54 1.32
N GLY A 134 -1.38 -9.63 2.51
CA GLY A 134 -0.99 -10.57 3.56
C GLY A 134 -2.02 -11.65 3.92
N ASN A 135 -3.16 -11.71 3.20
CA ASN A 135 -4.25 -12.63 3.52
C ASN A 135 -4.59 -13.62 2.38
N GLY A 136 -3.63 -13.90 1.50
CA GLY A 136 -3.83 -14.79 0.35
C GLY A 136 -4.56 -14.12 -0.82
N GLY A 137 -4.61 -12.79 -0.87
CA GLY A 137 -5.19 -12.03 -1.98
C GLY A 137 -6.67 -11.71 -1.85
N HIS A 138 -7.29 -11.95 -0.70
CA HIS A 138 -8.74 -11.78 -0.51
C HIS A 138 -9.11 -10.36 -0.08
N LEU A 139 -10.06 -9.73 -0.80
CA LEU A 139 -10.63 -8.44 -0.45
C LEU A 139 -11.76 -8.62 0.56
N ILE A 140 -11.46 -8.53 1.84
CA ILE A 140 -12.40 -8.70 2.95
C ILE A 140 -13.29 -7.46 3.14
N THR A 141 -14.44 -7.63 3.81
CA THR A 141 -15.27 -6.53 4.29
C THR A 141 -14.88 -6.19 5.72
N PRO A 142 -14.32 -4.99 6.00
CA PRO A 142 -14.00 -4.59 7.36
C PRO A 142 -15.28 -4.44 8.18
N HIS A 143 -15.25 -4.83 9.47
CA HIS A 143 -16.40 -4.77 10.34
C HIS A 143 -16.00 -4.63 11.82
N LEU A 144 -16.91 -4.11 12.64
CA LEU A 144 -16.77 -3.94 14.09
C LEU A 144 -17.72 -4.85 14.86
N VAL A 145 -18.91 -5.15 14.29
CA VAL A 145 -19.95 -5.92 14.98
C VAL A 145 -19.70 -7.40 14.77
N ARG A 146 -19.38 -8.10 15.83
CA ARG A 146 -19.21 -9.57 15.84
C ARG A 146 -20.54 -10.31 16.01
N ALA A 147 -21.39 -9.81 16.89
CA ALA A 147 -22.67 -10.46 17.23
C ALA A 147 -23.65 -9.45 17.86
N ILE A 148 -24.92 -9.76 17.78
CA ILE A 148 -26.01 -9.01 18.39
C ILE A 148 -26.53 -9.85 19.57
N GLN A 149 -26.56 -9.27 20.79
CA GLN A 149 -27.18 -9.87 21.95
C GLN A 149 -28.61 -9.31 22.10
N HIS A 150 -29.59 -10.19 22.10
CA HIS A 150 -31.00 -9.84 22.26
C HIS A 150 -31.38 -9.75 23.74
N GLU A 151 -32.51 -9.09 24.03
CA GLU A 151 -33.03 -8.93 25.41
C GLU A 151 -33.37 -10.25 26.07
N ASP A 152 -33.74 -11.27 25.32
CA ASP A 152 -34.01 -12.63 25.81
C ASP A 152 -32.76 -13.43 26.19
N GLY A 153 -31.58 -12.83 26.05
CA GLY A 153 -30.27 -13.43 26.31
C GLY A 153 -29.70 -14.24 25.15
N SER A 154 -30.42 -14.42 24.07
CA SER A 154 -29.89 -15.06 22.86
C SER A 154 -28.83 -14.20 22.17
N THR A 155 -27.88 -14.86 21.52
CA THR A 155 -26.81 -14.18 20.76
C THR A 155 -26.87 -14.61 19.30
N GLN A 156 -27.00 -13.65 18.40
CA GLN A 156 -27.00 -13.86 16.95
C GLN A 156 -25.64 -13.38 16.37
N PRO A 157 -24.79 -14.28 15.85
CA PRO A 157 -23.57 -13.85 15.16
C PRO A 157 -23.93 -13.09 13.88
N VAL A 158 -23.17 -12.04 13.59
CA VAL A 158 -23.23 -11.36 12.29
C VAL A 158 -22.24 -12.08 11.37
N LEU A 159 -22.74 -12.52 10.22
CA LEU A 159 -21.94 -13.19 9.21
C LEU A 159 -21.57 -12.19 8.11
N TYR A 160 -20.28 -12.10 7.82
CA TYR A 160 -19.76 -11.34 6.71
C TYR A 160 -19.34 -12.30 5.59
N PRO A 161 -19.64 -12.00 4.32
CA PRO A 161 -19.23 -12.86 3.23
C PRO A 161 -17.70 -12.92 3.13
N ASP A 162 -17.19 -14.07 2.69
CA ASP A 162 -15.80 -14.20 2.31
C ASP A 162 -15.47 -13.19 1.21
N GLY A 163 -14.30 -12.57 1.31
CA GLY A 163 -13.84 -11.59 0.33
C GLY A 163 -13.56 -12.22 -1.03
N ASN A 164 -13.79 -11.46 -2.10
CA ASN A 164 -13.37 -11.88 -3.43
C ASN A 164 -11.84 -11.96 -3.50
N GLN A 165 -11.30 -13.00 -4.08
CA GLN A 165 -9.87 -13.10 -4.36
C GLN A 165 -9.50 -12.15 -5.50
N VAL A 166 -8.59 -11.21 -5.25
CA VAL A 166 -8.07 -10.24 -6.21
C VAL A 166 -6.68 -10.64 -6.71
N PHE A 167 -5.86 -11.17 -5.81
CA PHE A 167 -4.53 -11.71 -6.12
C PHE A 167 -4.51 -13.21 -5.83
N THR A 168 -3.66 -13.95 -6.53
CA THR A 168 -3.39 -15.34 -6.16
C THR A 168 -2.68 -15.42 -4.81
N ALA A 169 -2.76 -16.58 -4.16
CA ALA A 169 -2.03 -16.80 -2.91
C ALA A 169 -0.51 -16.72 -3.12
N GLU A 170 -0.04 -17.17 -4.27
CA GLU A 170 1.36 -17.10 -4.68
C GLU A 170 1.83 -15.65 -4.82
N THR A 171 1.00 -14.77 -5.38
CA THR A 171 1.29 -13.34 -5.48
C THR A 171 1.32 -12.69 -4.10
N SER A 172 0.34 -13.01 -3.24
CA SER A 172 0.30 -12.52 -1.86
C SER A 172 1.58 -12.93 -1.08
N GLU A 173 2.03 -14.16 -1.23
CA GLU A 173 3.26 -14.64 -0.61
C GLU A 173 4.51 -13.96 -1.21
N ALA A 174 4.57 -13.79 -2.54
CA ALA A 174 5.70 -13.16 -3.21
C ALA A 174 5.85 -11.69 -2.79
N ILE A 175 4.78 -10.90 -2.80
CA ILE A 175 4.82 -9.50 -2.37
C ILE A 175 5.13 -9.38 -0.87
N SER A 176 4.63 -10.29 -0.05
CA SER A 176 4.94 -10.35 1.38
C SER A 176 6.45 -10.52 1.62
N ARG A 177 7.09 -11.47 0.93
CA ARG A 177 8.56 -11.64 0.99
C ARG A 177 9.31 -10.39 0.57
N MET A 178 8.84 -9.71 -0.49
CA MET A 178 9.45 -8.46 -0.95
C MET A 178 9.32 -7.35 0.09
N LEU A 179 8.19 -7.25 0.79
CA LEU A 179 7.96 -6.25 1.82
C LEU A 179 8.73 -6.55 3.12
N VAL A 180 8.93 -7.83 3.47
CA VAL A 180 9.84 -8.23 4.56
C VAL A 180 11.26 -7.77 4.24
N ASN A 181 11.74 -8.03 3.04
CA ASN A 181 13.06 -7.58 2.60
C ASN A 181 13.18 -6.04 2.64
N THR A 182 12.11 -5.32 2.29
CA THR A 182 12.08 -3.85 2.40
C THR A 182 12.25 -3.37 3.85
N VAL A 183 11.67 -4.06 4.84
CA VAL A 183 11.84 -3.73 6.26
C VAL A 183 13.23 -4.11 6.75
N ASP A 184 13.65 -5.33 6.42
CA ASP A 184 14.89 -5.91 6.94
C ASP A 184 16.15 -5.23 6.39
N ASP A 185 16.13 -4.78 5.13
CA ASP A 185 17.33 -4.26 4.47
C ASP A 185 17.28 -2.76 4.20
N ALA A 186 16.09 -2.19 3.93
CA ALA A 186 16.00 -0.84 3.40
C ALA A 186 15.44 0.19 4.40
N LEU A 187 14.44 -0.17 5.18
CA LEU A 187 13.82 0.76 6.13
C LEU A 187 14.83 1.11 7.25
N ARG A 188 15.24 2.39 7.30
CA ARG A 188 16.34 2.85 8.17
C ARG A 188 17.59 1.95 8.09
N GLN A 189 17.91 1.48 6.89
CA GLN A 189 19.06 0.62 6.62
C GLN A 189 19.05 -0.71 7.41
N GLY A 190 17.84 -1.25 7.68
CA GLY A 190 17.63 -2.49 8.42
C GLY A 190 17.67 -2.35 9.94
N GLU A 191 17.88 -1.15 10.49
CA GLU A 191 17.97 -0.94 11.96
C GLU A 191 16.69 -1.31 12.72
N VAL A 192 15.55 -1.36 12.02
CA VAL A 192 14.23 -1.67 12.62
C VAL A 192 13.82 -3.14 12.45
N ALA A 193 14.64 -3.95 11.81
CA ALA A 193 14.39 -5.38 11.66
C ALA A 193 14.31 -6.09 13.03
N LEU A 194 13.27 -6.89 13.23
CA LEU A 194 13.10 -7.66 14.46
C LEU A 194 13.73 -9.05 14.28
N PRO A 195 14.62 -9.50 15.19
CA PRO A 195 15.30 -10.78 15.01
C PRO A 195 14.39 -12.01 14.98
N ASN A 196 13.25 -11.93 15.66
CA ASN A 196 12.37 -13.09 15.89
C ASN A 196 10.99 -12.93 15.22
N TYR A 197 10.73 -11.83 14.53
CA TYR A 197 9.42 -11.57 13.92
C TYR A 197 9.56 -11.03 12.52
N THR A 198 8.73 -11.54 11.60
CA THR A 198 8.63 -10.99 10.25
C THR A 198 7.65 -9.83 10.23
N VAL A 199 8.03 -8.75 9.55
CA VAL A 199 7.22 -7.55 9.36
C VAL A 199 7.24 -7.16 7.90
N ALA A 200 6.09 -7.08 7.28
CA ALA A 200 5.93 -6.55 5.92
C ALA A 200 5.36 -5.13 6.01
N ALA A 201 6.08 -4.14 5.49
CA ALA A 201 5.61 -2.77 5.60
C ALA A 201 6.10 -1.85 4.48
N LYS A 202 5.38 -0.72 4.32
CA LYS A 202 5.73 0.35 3.40
C LYS A 202 5.39 1.71 3.97
N THR A 203 6.31 2.66 3.86
CA THR A 203 6.08 4.08 4.13
C THR A 203 5.55 4.79 2.89
N GLY A 204 4.80 5.85 3.08
CA GLY A 204 4.31 6.72 2.03
C GLY A 204 4.41 8.19 2.41
N THR A 205 5.00 8.98 1.52
CA THR A 205 5.02 10.44 1.61
C THR A 205 4.31 10.97 0.36
N ALA A 206 3.16 11.59 0.53
CA ALA A 206 2.38 12.16 -0.56
C ALA A 206 2.31 13.67 -0.42
N GLN A 207 2.49 14.39 -1.51
CA GLN A 207 2.18 15.81 -1.56
C GLN A 207 0.66 16.01 -1.45
N ILE A 208 0.23 17.05 -0.78
CA ILE A 208 -1.19 17.43 -0.66
C ILE A 208 -1.58 18.23 -1.89
N ALA A 209 -2.75 17.91 -2.46
CA ALA A 209 -3.28 18.64 -3.61
C ALA A 209 -3.54 20.12 -3.27
N ASP A 210 -3.19 21.02 -4.17
CA ASP A 210 -3.53 22.45 -4.07
C ASP A 210 -4.87 22.70 -4.76
N GLU A 211 -5.92 22.84 -3.98
CA GLU A 211 -7.27 23.06 -4.48
C GLU A 211 -7.46 24.47 -5.10
N VAL A 212 -6.56 25.40 -4.83
CA VAL A 212 -6.67 26.79 -5.29
C VAL A 212 -5.93 27.01 -6.61
N GLN A 213 -4.68 26.50 -6.70
CA GLN A 213 -3.84 26.71 -7.88
C GLN A 213 -3.82 25.49 -8.82
N GLY A 214 -4.35 24.36 -8.34
CA GLY A 214 -4.21 23.06 -9.01
C GLY A 214 -2.82 22.45 -8.82
N GLY A 215 -2.70 21.13 -9.05
CA GLY A 215 -1.46 20.42 -8.81
C GLY A 215 -1.26 20.06 -7.34
N TYR A 216 -0.04 20.22 -6.83
CA TYR A 216 0.35 19.83 -5.47
C TYR A 216 1.16 20.92 -4.80
N TYR A 217 0.98 21.08 -3.46
CA TYR A 217 1.88 21.90 -2.65
C TYR A 217 3.29 21.31 -2.65
N GLU A 218 4.31 22.16 -2.70
CA GLU A 218 5.71 21.70 -2.72
C GLU A 218 6.20 21.28 -1.32
N ASP A 219 5.62 21.85 -0.26
CA ASP A 219 6.06 21.76 1.14
C ASP A 219 5.04 21.15 2.11
N ARG A 220 3.87 20.73 1.60
CA ARG A 220 2.81 20.12 2.43
C ARG A 220 2.65 18.65 2.09
N PHE A 221 2.77 17.80 3.09
CA PHE A 221 2.79 16.35 2.92
C PHE A 221 1.77 15.66 3.83
N LEU A 222 1.25 14.54 3.32
CA LEU A 222 0.59 13.51 4.10
C LEU A 222 1.58 12.34 4.24
N HIS A 223 1.94 12.00 5.47
CA HIS A 223 2.74 10.82 5.76
C HIS A 223 1.85 9.65 6.11
N SER A 224 2.19 8.48 5.62
CA SER A 224 1.50 7.22 5.90
C SER A 224 2.50 6.08 6.10
N PHE A 225 2.09 5.11 6.89
CA PHE A 225 2.85 3.87 7.13
C PHE A 225 1.85 2.73 7.26
N CYS A 226 2.00 1.70 6.46
CA CYS A 226 1.18 0.50 6.53
C CYS A 226 2.06 -0.73 6.62
N GLY A 227 1.71 -1.66 7.47
CA GLY A 227 2.38 -2.95 7.58
C GLY A 227 1.54 -3.98 8.29
N TYR A 228 1.88 -5.25 8.12
CA TYR A 228 1.22 -6.40 8.74
C TYR A 228 2.22 -7.40 9.29
N PHE A 229 1.77 -8.14 10.29
CA PHE A 229 2.58 -9.12 11.02
C PHE A 229 1.69 -10.11 11.82
N PRO A 230 2.20 -11.30 12.18
CA PRO A 230 3.32 -12.01 11.56
C PRO A 230 3.04 -12.16 10.06
N VAL A 231 4.08 -12.16 9.19
CA VAL A 231 3.82 -11.98 7.75
C VAL A 231 3.17 -13.20 7.10
N TYR A 232 3.56 -14.41 7.49
CA TYR A 232 3.10 -15.65 6.84
C TYR A 232 1.85 -16.27 7.50
N ASP A 233 1.35 -15.64 8.56
CA ASP A 233 0.07 -15.91 9.21
C ASP A 233 -0.46 -14.56 9.75
N ALA A 234 -0.76 -13.64 8.87
CA ALA A 234 -1.01 -12.25 9.21
C ALA A 234 -2.24 -12.08 10.11
N GLN A 235 -2.01 -11.64 11.34
CA GLN A 235 -3.05 -11.41 12.34
C GLN A 235 -3.37 -9.93 12.51
N PHE A 236 -2.40 -9.06 12.25
CA PHE A 236 -2.52 -7.62 12.43
C PHE A 236 -2.07 -6.86 11.20
N LEU A 237 -2.85 -5.86 10.83
CA LEU A 237 -2.44 -4.81 9.92
C LEU A 237 -2.55 -3.48 10.65
N ILE A 238 -1.45 -2.72 10.67
CA ILE A 238 -1.39 -1.38 11.25
C ILE A 238 -1.31 -0.37 10.10
N PHE A 239 -2.16 0.64 10.14
CA PHE A 239 -2.14 1.77 9.23
C PHE A 239 -2.09 3.08 10.03
N LEU A 240 -0.99 3.78 9.93
CA LEU A 240 -0.79 5.09 10.56
C LEU A 240 -0.71 6.17 9.49
N TYR A 241 -1.24 7.35 9.77
CA TYR A 241 -1.03 8.52 8.93
C TYR A 241 -1.05 9.81 9.75
N THR A 242 -0.39 10.84 9.23
CA THR A 242 -0.43 12.20 9.75
C THR A 242 -0.45 13.20 8.60
N VAL A 243 -1.21 14.27 8.78
CA VAL A 243 -1.38 15.33 7.78
C VAL A 243 -0.54 16.53 8.19
N GLU A 244 0.26 17.04 7.26
CA GLU A 244 1.12 18.20 7.43
C GLU A 244 2.03 18.13 8.68
N PRO A 245 2.79 17.03 8.87
CA PRO A 245 3.72 16.96 9.98
C PRO A 245 4.77 18.06 9.87
N GLN A 246 5.12 18.65 11.01
CA GLN A 246 6.10 19.73 11.05
C GLN A 246 7.51 19.18 11.31
N GLY A 247 8.50 19.78 10.64
CA GLY A 247 9.92 19.47 10.91
C GLY A 247 10.45 18.16 10.32
N ALA A 248 9.63 17.44 9.54
CA ALA A 248 10.03 16.19 8.89
C ALA A 248 9.52 16.16 7.45
N ARG A 249 10.35 15.70 6.54
CA ARG A 249 10.01 15.61 5.11
C ARG A 249 9.45 14.24 4.71
N TYR A 250 9.89 13.18 5.37
CA TYR A 250 9.56 11.81 4.99
C TYR A 250 8.80 11.07 6.07
N ALA A 251 7.88 10.20 5.66
CA ALA A 251 7.10 9.37 6.56
C ALA A 251 7.96 8.44 7.45
N SER A 252 9.14 8.03 6.97
CA SER A 252 10.09 7.24 7.76
C SER A 252 10.65 7.98 8.99
N GLU A 253 10.59 9.31 8.99
CA GLU A 253 11.08 10.14 10.11
C GLU A 253 9.99 10.31 11.18
N THR A 254 8.71 10.24 10.79
CA THR A 254 7.58 10.53 11.69
C THR A 254 6.86 9.29 12.19
N LEU A 255 6.74 8.26 11.35
CA LEU A 255 5.83 7.14 11.62
C LEU A 255 6.53 5.80 11.87
N THR A 256 7.85 5.69 11.65
CA THR A 256 8.54 4.43 11.89
C THR A 256 8.55 4.07 13.37
N ASP A 257 8.95 4.99 14.25
CA ASP A 257 9.01 4.70 15.69
C ASP A 257 7.62 4.41 16.27
N PRO A 258 6.58 5.23 16.03
CA PRO A 258 5.21 4.90 16.47
C PRO A 258 4.69 3.56 15.96
N PHE A 259 5.03 3.20 14.70
CA PHE A 259 4.64 1.91 14.14
C PHE A 259 5.32 0.76 14.88
N MET A 260 6.63 0.83 15.10
CA MET A 260 7.41 -0.21 15.79
C MET A 260 7.03 -0.34 17.26
N GLU A 261 6.72 0.77 17.93
CA GLU A 261 6.21 0.76 19.32
C GLU A 261 4.86 0.05 19.41
N LEU A 262 3.90 0.40 18.52
CA LEU A 262 2.59 -0.23 18.49
C LEU A 262 2.69 -1.73 18.13
N LEU A 263 3.53 -2.07 17.15
CA LEU A 263 3.78 -3.46 16.77
C LEU A 263 4.32 -4.26 17.96
N THR A 264 5.36 -3.74 18.63
CA THR A 264 5.95 -4.39 19.81
C THR A 264 4.94 -4.54 20.95
N PHE A 265 4.11 -3.51 21.15
CA PHE A 265 3.01 -3.59 22.11
C PHE A 265 2.05 -4.72 21.78
N LEU A 266 1.60 -4.85 20.53
CA LEU A 266 0.66 -5.90 20.12
C LEU A 266 1.27 -7.29 20.20
N ILE A 267 2.54 -7.47 19.84
CA ILE A 267 3.26 -8.74 20.03
C ILE A 267 3.19 -9.18 21.50
N ASN A 268 3.52 -8.28 22.42
CA ASN A 268 3.54 -8.58 23.85
C ASN A 268 2.13 -8.76 24.44
N TYR A 269 1.17 -7.92 24.02
CA TYR A 269 -0.20 -7.96 24.55
C TYR A 269 -0.94 -9.24 24.16
N TYR A 270 -0.74 -9.72 22.93
CA TYR A 270 -1.37 -10.94 22.43
C TYR A 270 -0.50 -12.18 22.55
N ASP A 271 0.68 -12.07 23.17
CA ASP A 271 1.64 -13.17 23.37
C ASP A 271 1.92 -13.91 22.04
N LEU A 272 2.21 -13.16 20.99
CA LEU A 272 2.45 -13.73 19.67
C LEU A 272 3.76 -14.53 19.68
N PRO A 273 3.76 -15.78 19.17
CA PRO A 273 4.98 -16.55 19.07
C PRO A 273 5.92 -15.98 18.01
N PRO A 274 7.25 -16.13 18.17
CA PRO A 274 8.21 -15.85 17.11
C PRO A 274 7.91 -16.63 15.83
N ASP A 275 8.08 -16.00 14.68
CA ASP A 275 7.79 -16.58 13.36
C ASP A 275 9.03 -16.69 12.45
N ARG A 276 10.24 -16.33 12.97
CA ARG A 276 11.56 -16.58 12.36
C ARG A 276 12.69 -16.70 13.37
#